data_7bd6f0b93fa9d73985e3d26a7d043a8f
#
_entry.id   7bd6f0b93fa9d73985e3d26a7d043a8f
#
_cell.length_a   1.000
_cell.length_b   1.000
_cell.length_c   1.000
_cell.angle_alpha   90.00
_cell.angle_beta   90.00
_cell.angle_gamma   90.00
#
_symmetry.space_group_name_H-M   'P 1'
#
loop_
_entity.id
_entity.type
_entity.pdbx_description
1 polymer ?
#
loop_
_entity_poly.entity_id
_entity_poly.type
_entity_poly.pdbx_seq_one_letter_code
_entity_poly.pdbx_strand_id
1 'polypeptide(L)'
;MRLYKGNVAPDFVTEDIYGNQVKLSNYRGNKIILGFFRNVSCPFCNRRVHQIMGHNLRFRQSGVQLLFLFESSAYNLLSSVFHQGISPWPLIGDPQKAIYRRYGVEQSTTKMMRTMVSSSVSRAKKYTKELNLPKDKDASMNLIPADF
;
A
#
# COMPACT_ATOMS: atom_id res chain seq x y z
N MET A 1 -2.72 3.28 18.40
CA MET A 1 -2.37 2.05 19.15
C MET A 1 -1.61 1.15 18.21
N ARG A 2 -0.44 0.64 18.56
CA ARG A 2 0.33 -0.27 17.70
C ARG A 2 -0.22 -1.68 17.84
N LEU A 3 -0.45 -2.37 16.73
CA LEU A 3 -0.89 -3.78 16.76
C LEU A 3 0.30 -4.72 16.94
N TYR A 4 0.07 -5.80 17.68
CA TYR A 4 1.02 -6.87 17.94
C TYR A 4 0.39 -8.21 17.54
N LYS A 5 1.23 -9.22 17.38
CA LYS A 5 0.79 -10.59 17.10
C LYS A 5 -0.23 -11.03 18.17
N GLY A 6 -1.36 -11.56 17.72
CA GLY A 6 -2.48 -11.99 18.57
C GLY A 6 -3.55 -10.93 18.83
N ASN A 7 -3.32 -9.67 18.43
CA ASN A 7 -4.38 -8.67 18.51
C ASN A 7 -5.42 -8.90 17.40
N VAL A 8 -6.67 -8.58 17.73
CA VAL A 8 -7.74 -8.57 16.73
C VAL A 8 -7.53 -7.36 15.79
N ALA A 9 -7.53 -7.61 14.49
CA ALA A 9 -7.43 -6.55 13.49
C ALA A 9 -8.65 -5.63 13.56
N PRO A 10 -8.47 -4.29 13.66
CA PRO A 10 -9.57 -3.35 13.66
C PRO A 10 -10.37 -3.44 12.35
N ASP A 11 -11.68 -3.64 12.46
CA ASP A 11 -12.54 -3.68 11.28
C ASP A 11 -12.63 -2.30 10.60
N PHE A 12 -12.80 -2.29 9.30
CA PHE A 12 -13.06 -1.09 8.52
C PHE A 12 -13.97 -1.39 7.34
N VAL A 13 -14.65 -0.34 6.89
CA VAL A 13 -15.42 -0.32 5.64
C VAL A 13 -14.91 0.85 4.82
N THR A 14 -14.62 0.59 3.55
CA THR A 14 -14.14 1.57 2.59
C THR A 14 -14.54 1.15 1.17
N GLU A 15 -14.11 1.89 0.17
CA GLU A 15 -14.23 1.52 -1.23
C GLU A 15 -12.85 1.33 -1.85
N ASP A 16 -12.75 0.40 -2.79
CA ASP A 16 -11.58 0.31 -3.65
C ASP A 16 -11.63 1.39 -4.75
N ILE A 17 -10.56 1.48 -5.52
CA ILE A 17 -10.47 2.46 -6.61
C ILE A 17 -11.49 2.24 -7.74
N TYR A 18 -12.15 1.10 -7.79
CA TYR A 18 -13.20 0.77 -8.78
C TYR A 18 -14.61 1.01 -8.22
N GLY A 19 -14.74 1.51 -6.99
CA GLY A 19 -16.00 1.77 -6.32
C GLY A 19 -16.63 0.53 -5.67
N ASN A 20 -15.90 -0.58 -5.57
CA ASN A 20 -16.40 -1.75 -4.87
C ASN A 20 -16.23 -1.58 -3.36
N GLN A 21 -17.26 -1.91 -2.60
CA GLN A 21 -17.17 -1.88 -1.15
C GLN A 21 -16.22 -2.96 -0.62
N VAL A 22 -15.28 -2.53 0.20
CA VAL A 22 -14.32 -3.39 0.91
C VAL A 22 -14.60 -3.30 2.41
N LYS A 23 -15.07 -4.40 3.00
CA LYS A 23 -15.27 -4.54 4.44
C LYS A 23 -14.38 -5.68 4.94
N LEU A 24 -13.47 -5.38 5.88
CA LEU A 24 -12.50 -6.37 6.34
C LEU A 24 -13.17 -7.61 6.94
N SER A 25 -14.24 -7.43 7.69
CA SER A 25 -14.96 -8.56 8.30
C SER A 25 -15.59 -9.53 7.28
N ASN A 26 -15.77 -9.15 6.02
CA ASN A 26 -16.24 -10.06 4.97
C ASN A 26 -15.18 -11.12 4.59
N TYR A 27 -13.94 -10.91 4.98
CA TYR A 27 -12.83 -11.84 4.71
C TYR A 27 -12.58 -12.81 5.88
N ARG A 28 -13.43 -12.83 6.89
CA ARG A 28 -13.29 -13.75 8.03
C ARG A 28 -13.22 -15.19 7.54
N GLY A 29 -12.34 -15.98 8.15
CA GLY A 29 -12.05 -17.36 7.75
C GLY A 29 -10.99 -17.49 6.66
N ASN A 30 -10.59 -16.40 6.00
CA ASN A 30 -9.51 -16.39 5.03
C ASN A 30 -8.22 -15.83 5.63
N LYS A 31 -7.10 -16.24 5.07
CA LYS A 31 -5.80 -15.59 5.34
C LYS A 31 -5.73 -14.28 4.55
N ILE A 32 -5.41 -13.19 5.23
CA ILE A 32 -5.35 -11.86 4.63
C ILE A 32 -3.96 -11.27 4.87
N ILE A 33 -3.43 -10.59 3.87
CA ILE A 33 -2.29 -9.69 4.00
C ILE A 33 -2.78 -8.27 3.71
N LEU A 34 -2.66 -7.38 4.69
CA LEU A 34 -2.91 -5.95 4.53
C LEU A 34 -1.57 -5.26 4.29
N GLY A 35 -1.35 -4.77 3.08
CA GLY A 35 -0.16 -3.99 2.74
C GLY A 35 -0.45 -2.50 2.85
N PHE A 36 0.24 -1.81 3.75
CA PHE A 36 0.18 -0.36 3.91
C PHE A 36 1.37 0.28 3.20
N PHE A 37 1.10 0.89 2.08
CA PHE A 37 2.10 1.53 1.24
C PHE A 37 2.08 3.05 1.45
N ARG A 38 3.12 3.72 1.00
CA ARG A 38 3.16 5.17 0.91
C ARG A 38 2.24 5.64 -0.22
N ASN A 39 2.74 6.39 -1.13
CA ASN A 39 1.99 7.00 -2.24
C ASN A 39 2.40 6.41 -3.59
N VAL A 40 1.66 6.77 -4.63
CA VAL A 40 1.88 6.29 -6.00
C VAL A 40 3.22 6.74 -6.59
N SER A 41 3.81 7.82 -6.10
CA SER A 41 5.13 8.28 -6.54
C SER A 41 6.30 7.57 -5.82
N CYS A 42 6.03 6.70 -4.85
CA CYS A 42 7.05 5.95 -4.14
C CYS A 42 7.59 4.79 -5.00
N PRO A 43 8.85 4.85 -5.50
CA PRO A 43 9.38 3.83 -6.40
C PRO A 43 9.51 2.45 -5.75
N PHE A 44 9.82 2.39 -4.46
CA PHE A 44 9.92 1.12 -3.72
C PHE A 44 8.55 0.48 -3.51
N CYS A 45 7.51 1.27 -3.23
CA CYS A 45 6.15 0.79 -3.10
C CYS A 45 5.65 0.22 -4.43
N ASN A 46 5.86 0.95 -5.53
CA ASN A 46 5.53 0.49 -6.87
C ASN A 46 6.20 -0.85 -7.19
N ARG A 47 7.51 -0.93 -6.98
CA ARG A 47 8.24 -2.18 -7.22
C ARG A 47 7.72 -3.32 -6.36
N ARG A 48 7.45 -3.08 -5.08
CA ARG A 48 6.93 -4.11 -4.17
C ARG A 48 5.60 -4.66 -4.62
N VAL A 49 4.66 -3.77 -5.00
CA VAL A 49 3.35 -4.17 -5.52
C VAL A 49 3.48 -4.97 -6.80
N HIS A 50 4.31 -4.54 -7.74
CA HIS A 50 4.58 -5.31 -8.97
C HIS A 50 5.11 -6.71 -8.69
N GLN A 51 6.05 -6.85 -7.75
CA GLN A 51 6.57 -8.16 -7.34
C GLN A 51 5.47 -9.05 -6.76
N ILE A 52 4.62 -8.50 -5.87
CA ILE A 52 3.52 -9.25 -5.27
C ILE A 52 2.50 -9.65 -6.35
N MET A 53 2.16 -8.75 -7.25
CA MET A 53 1.23 -9.05 -8.35
C MET A 53 1.78 -10.12 -9.31
N GLY A 54 3.08 -10.18 -9.53
CA GLY A 54 3.73 -11.24 -10.28
C GLY A 54 3.53 -12.64 -9.67
N HIS A 55 3.24 -12.72 -8.38
CA HIS A 55 2.95 -13.96 -7.67
C HIS A 55 1.45 -14.19 -7.40
N ASN A 56 0.57 -13.44 -8.06
CA ASN A 56 -0.87 -13.49 -7.87
C ASN A 56 -1.47 -14.91 -7.87
N LEU A 57 -1.10 -15.74 -8.84
CA LEU A 57 -1.61 -17.12 -8.91
C LEU A 57 -1.26 -17.94 -7.67
N ARG A 58 -0.04 -17.78 -7.14
CA ARG A 58 0.40 -18.49 -5.93
C ARG A 58 -0.40 -18.08 -4.70
N PHE A 59 -0.69 -16.78 -4.54
CA PHE A 59 -1.52 -16.29 -3.43
C PHE A 59 -2.93 -16.84 -3.52
N ARG A 60 -3.55 -16.80 -4.70
CA ARG A 60 -4.89 -17.36 -4.92
C ARG A 60 -4.95 -18.84 -4.61
N GLN A 61 -4.00 -19.63 -5.10
CA GLN A 61 -3.92 -21.07 -4.84
C GLN A 61 -3.73 -21.39 -3.36
N SER A 62 -3.06 -20.52 -2.61
CA SER A 62 -2.84 -20.65 -1.17
C SER A 62 -4.03 -20.12 -0.33
N GLY A 63 -5.10 -19.65 -0.95
CA GLY A 63 -6.26 -19.06 -0.25
C GLY A 63 -5.96 -17.76 0.48
N VAL A 64 -4.86 -17.06 0.09
CA VAL A 64 -4.48 -15.78 0.70
C VAL A 64 -5.11 -14.64 -0.08
N GLN A 65 -5.79 -13.73 0.63
CA GLN A 65 -6.34 -12.49 0.09
C GLN A 65 -5.37 -11.34 0.35
N LEU A 66 -5.24 -10.43 -0.62
CA LEU A 66 -4.37 -9.26 -0.50
C LEU A 66 -5.24 -8.00 -0.56
N LEU A 67 -5.01 -7.07 0.35
CA LEU A 67 -5.62 -5.75 0.36
C LEU A 67 -4.49 -4.71 0.41
N PHE A 68 -4.43 -3.84 -0.59
CA PHE A 68 -3.39 -2.83 -0.71
C PHE A 68 -3.94 -1.45 -0.38
N LEU A 69 -3.39 -0.83 0.67
CA LEU A 69 -3.74 0.51 1.10
C LEU A 69 -2.62 1.50 0.74
N PHE A 70 -3.02 2.64 0.20
CA PHE A 70 -2.12 3.73 -0.17
C PHE A 70 -2.58 5.03 0.48
N GLU A 71 -1.63 5.89 0.86
CA GLU A 71 -1.95 7.25 1.32
C GLU A 71 -2.41 8.18 0.19
N SER A 72 -2.35 7.72 -1.06
CA SER A 72 -2.85 8.43 -2.23
C SER A 72 -4.37 8.34 -2.35
N SER A 73 -4.98 9.35 -2.95
CA SER A 73 -6.40 9.30 -3.31
C SER A 73 -6.69 8.25 -4.36
N ALA A 74 -7.94 7.80 -4.46
CA ALA A 74 -8.39 6.87 -5.50
C ALA A 74 -8.11 7.45 -6.91
N TYR A 75 -8.27 8.76 -7.10
CA TYR A 75 -7.96 9.44 -8.36
C TYR A 75 -6.48 9.30 -8.73
N ASN A 76 -5.57 9.56 -7.78
CA ASN A 76 -4.13 9.42 -8.02
C ASN A 76 -3.73 7.97 -8.27
N LEU A 77 -4.36 7.04 -7.58
CA LEU A 77 -4.18 5.61 -7.82
C LEU A 77 -4.64 5.21 -9.21
N LEU A 78 -5.80 5.65 -9.67
CA LEU A 78 -6.31 5.41 -11.02
C LEU A 78 -5.43 5.98 -12.12
N SER A 79 -4.74 7.08 -11.85
CA SER A 79 -3.83 7.74 -12.80
C SER A 79 -2.41 7.14 -12.80
N SER A 80 -2.14 6.16 -11.94
CA SER A 80 -0.80 5.59 -11.75
C SER A 80 -0.55 4.35 -12.62
N VAL A 81 0.71 3.97 -12.72
CA VAL A 81 1.20 2.83 -13.51
C VAL A 81 0.57 1.48 -13.09
N PHE A 82 0.10 1.39 -11.84
CA PHE A 82 -0.55 0.17 -11.35
C PHE A 82 -1.82 -0.21 -12.11
N HIS A 83 -2.45 0.75 -12.79
CA HIS A 83 -3.77 0.60 -13.41
C HIS A 83 -3.73 0.32 -14.89
N GLN A 84 -2.56 0.20 -15.47
CA GLN A 84 -2.45 -0.26 -16.86
C GLN A 84 -2.86 -1.73 -17.04
N GLY A 85 -3.15 -2.40 -15.92
CA GLY A 85 -3.82 -3.70 -15.86
C GLY A 85 -4.82 -3.73 -14.70
N ILE A 86 -5.94 -4.43 -14.85
CA ILE A 86 -6.91 -4.62 -13.75
C ILE A 86 -6.23 -5.37 -12.61
N SER A 87 -6.12 -4.74 -11.45
CA SER A 87 -5.61 -5.42 -10.27
C SER A 87 -6.58 -6.52 -9.84
N PRO A 88 -6.10 -7.76 -9.64
CA PRO A 88 -6.93 -8.84 -9.11
C PRO A 88 -7.25 -8.66 -7.62
N TRP A 89 -6.67 -7.65 -6.98
CA TRP A 89 -6.80 -7.36 -5.54
C TRP A 89 -7.29 -5.94 -5.32
N PRO A 90 -8.09 -5.69 -4.27
CA PRO A 90 -8.51 -4.34 -3.92
C PRO A 90 -7.35 -3.39 -3.70
N LEU A 91 -7.39 -2.26 -4.38
CA LEU A 91 -6.50 -1.12 -4.17
C LEU A 91 -7.31 -0.01 -3.48
N ILE A 92 -6.87 0.42 -2.32
CA ILE A 92 -7.62 1.33 -1.44
C ILE A 92 -6.83 2.61 -1.25
N GLY A 93 -7.46 3.75 -1.55
CA GLY A 93 -6.90 5.06 -1.23
C GLY A 93 -7.38 5.53 0.14
N ASP A 94 -6.45 5.91 1.03
CA ASP A 94 -6.74 6.48 2.35
C ASP A 94 -5.94 7.78 2.56
N PRO A 95 -6.20 8.86 1.80
CA PRO A 95 -5.45 10.11 1.88
C PRO A 95 -5.58 10.76 3.26
N GLN A 96 -6.66 10.52 3.97
CA GLN A 96 -6.87 10.97 5.35
C GLN A 96 -6.15 10.11 6.38
N LYS A 97 -5.55 8.97 5.97
CA LYS A 97 -4.85 8.02 6.85
C LYS A 97 -5.69 7.53 8.03
N ALA A 98 -7.00 7.40 7.84
CA ALA A 98 -7.92 6.96 8.88
C ALA A 98 -7.67 5.50 9.25
N ILE A 99 -7.51 4.63 8.26
CA ILE A 99 -7.20 3.21 8.46
C ILE A 99 -5.76 3.05 8.97
N TYR A 100 -4.81 3.82 8.41
CA TYR A 100 -3.41 3.83 8.90
C TYR A 100 -3.31 4.13 10.39
N ARG A 101 -4.05 5.14 10.88
CA ARG A 101 -4.06 5.46 12.32
C ARG A 101 -4.66 4.34 13.16
N ARG A 102 -5.72 3.68 12.70
CA ARG A 102 -6.33 2.53 13.41
C ARG A 102 -5.34 1.38 13.57
N TYR A 103 -4.52 1.14 12.57
CA TYR A 103 -3.50 0.07 12.58
C TYR A 103 -2.19 0.49 13.23
N GLY A 104 -2.07 1.75 13.66
CA GLY A 104 -0.85 2.26 14.28
C GLY A 104 0.35 2.23 13.35
N VAL A 105 0.12 2.44 12.04
CA VAL A 105 1.20 2.50 11.04
C VAL A 105 2.12 3.66 11.37
N GLU A 106 3.40 3.37 11.47
CA GLU A 106 4.40 4.31 11.96
C GLU A 106 4.62 5.49 11.00
N GLN A 107 4.71 6.68 11.57
CA GLN A 107 5.17 7.88 10.89
C GLN A 107 6.47 8.37 11.57
N SER A 108 7.56 8.42 10.84
CA SER A 108 8.85 8.83 11.38
C SER A 108 9.69 9.55 10.33
N THR A 109 9.86 10.85 10.54
CA THR A 109 10.70 11.69 9.69
C THR A 109 12.18 11.29 9.77
N THR A 110 12.65 10.95 10.95
CA THR A 110 14.05 10.55 11.19
C THR A 110 14.41 9.23 10.50
N LYS A 111 13.55 8.23 10.59
CA LYS A 111 13.76 6.95 9.86
C LYS A 111 13.76 7.17 8.36
N MET A 112 12.86 8.03 7.88
CA MET A 112 12.75 8.37 6.48
C MET A 112 13.99 9.09 5.96
N MET A 113 14.51 10.08 6.72
CA MET A 113 15.75 10.78 6.37
C MET A 113 16.95 9.84 6.33
N ARG A 114 17.07 8.89 7.28
CA ARG A 114 18.11 7.84 7.21
C ARG A 114 18.06 7.03 5.92
N THR A 115 16.85 6.72 5.45
CA THR A 115 16.68 6.00 4.18
C THR A 115 17.14 6.84 2.98
N MET A 116 16.91 8.15 3.03
CA MET A 116 17.32 9.08 1.97
C MET A 116 18.84 9.27 1.85
N VAL A 117 19.59 9.12 2.95
CA VAL A 117 21.07 9.23 2.96
C VAL A 117 21.75 7.93 2.51
N SER A 118 21.02 6.83 2.46
CA SER A 118 21.58 5.52 2.08
C SER A 118 21.70 5.36 0.54
N SER A 119 22.49 4.37 0.11
CA SER A 119 22.62 3.95 -1.31
C SER A 119 21.28 3.63 -2.00
N SER A 120 20.19 3.60 -1.22
CA SER A 120 18.82 3.44 -1.72
C SER A 120 18.35 4.60 -2.59
N VAL A 121 18.88 5.82 -2.41
CA VAL A 121 18.45 7.01 -3.18
C VAL A 121 18.80 6.87 -4.66
N SER A 122 19.99 6.36 -4.99
CA SER A 122 20.38 6.13 -6.39
C SER A 122 19.45 5.13 -7.07
N ARG A 123 19.09 4.07 -6.35
CA ARG A 123 18.12 3.06 -6.82
C ARG A 123 16.72 3.65 -6.95
N ALA A 124 16.29 4.48 -6.00
CA ALA A 124 14.99 5.15 -6.05
C ALA A 124 14.88 6.05 -7.29
N LYS A 125 15.90 6.88 -7.56
CA LYS A 125 15.94 7.74 -8.77
C LYS A 125 15.88 6.92 -10.05
N LYS A 126 16.62 5.80 -10.13
CA LYS A 126 16.57 4.90 -11.26
C LYS A 126 15.17 4.34 -11.50
N TYR A 127 14.50 3.82 -10.45
CA TYR A 127 13.15 3.29 -10.56
C TYR A 127 12.11 4.34 -10.90
N THR A 128 12.21 5.56 -10.34
CA THR A 128 11.32 6.66 -10.69
C THR A 128 11.38 6.97 -12.17
N LYS A 129 12.57 6.98 -12.75
CA LYS A 129 12.78 7.21 -14.18
C LYS A 129 12.29 6.04 -15.04
N GLU A 130 12.62 4.79 -14.64
CA GLU A 130 12.21 3.59 -15.37
C GLU A 130 10.69 3.39 -15.38
N LEU A 131 10.01 3.68 -14.27
CA LEU A 131 8.57 3.50 -14.10
C LEU A 131 7.75 4.71 -14.50
N ASN A 132 8.39 5.83 -14.86
CA ASN A 132 7.71 7.10 -15.20
C ASN A 132 6.64 7.48 -14.16
N LEU A 133 7.00 7.45 -12.88
CA LEU A 133 6.05 7.61 -11.79
C LEU A 133 5.44 9.01 -11.75
N PRO A 134 4.12 9.13 -11.49
CA PRO A 134 3.46 10.41 -11.34
C PRO A 134 3.93 11.13 -10.06
N LYS A 135 3.80 12.44 -10.04
CA LYS A 135 3.93 13.24 -8.82
C LYS A 135 2.62 13.16 -8.04
N ASP A 136 2.71 12.80 -6.77
CA ASP A 136 1.57 12.73 -5.87
C ASP A 136 1.59 13.92 -4.91
N LYS A 137 0.56 14.76 -4.97
CA LYS A 137 0.41 15.93 -4.10
C LYS A 137 0.04 15.54 -2.66
N ASP A 138 -0.56 14.36 -2.49
CA ASP A 138 -0.98 13.84 -1.19
C ASP A 138 0.16 13.12 -0.45
N ALA A 139 1.35 13.04 -1.08
CA ALA A 139 2.50 12.31 -0.58
C ALA A 139 3.02 12.86 0.74
N SER A 140 3.06 12.03 1.77
CA SER A 140 3.76 12.36 3.02
C SER A 140 5.22 11.92 2.97
N MET A 141 6.08 12.68 3.68
CA MET A 141 7.52 12.39 3.73
C MET A 141 7.91 11.49 4.90
N ASN A 142 6.96 11.10 5.75
CA ASN A 142 7.24 10.45 7.02
C ASN A 142 6.55 9.10 7.24
N LEU A 143 5.74 8.64 6.30
CA LEU A 143 5.06 7.35 6.42
C LEU A 143 6.03 6.19 6.21
N ILE A 144 5.99 5.21 7.10
CA ILE A 144 6.76 3.97 7.00
C ILE A 144 5.82 2.86 6.53
N PRO A 145 6.09 2.19 5.41
CA PRO A 145 5.28 1.06 4.94
C PRO A 145 5.23 -0.07 5.97
N ALA A 146 4.10 -0.75 6.06
CA ALA A 146 3.89 -1.87 6.97
C ALA A 146 3.02 -2.94 6.32
N ASP A 147 3.22 -4.19 6.73
CA ASP A 147 2.38 -5.34 6.35
C ASP A 147 1.79 -5.96 7.63
N PHE A 148 0.52 -6.37 7.58
CA PHE A 148 -0.23 -7.00 8.66
C PHE A 148 -0.93 -8.28 8.18
#